data_1d68c4229ca2f3ad7de3d0ceb320818b
#
_entry.id   1d68c4229ca2f3ad7de3d0ceb320818b
#
_cell.length_a   1.000
_cell.length_b   1.000
_cell.length_c   1.000
_cell.angle_alpha   90.00
_cell.angle_beta   90.00
_cell.angle_gamma   90.00
#
_symmetry.space_group_name_H-M   'P 1'
#
loop_
_entity.id
_entity.type
_entity.pdbx_description
1 polymer ?
#
loop_
_entity_poly.entity_id
_entity_poly.type
_entity_poly.pdbx_seq_one_letter_code
_entity_poly.pdbx_strand_id
1 'polypeptide(L)'
;MNPKISLLLFWLILGFSPIIGGMSVNLISPVLLVLLASTIGFSCFLRTYLSQNKIGQIFAMFDKKYIVKYFLISNLGNALPFCAMLYALKWTTPANIAILNQVEMIYSLLFCAIFLKEKITLKQIIASFLIIAGATILMFEKGLTPHLKGDLIIVFCVWMFQASHILIKKLPRKIDDNLICAAKNFYSIPVLIILMYLFEPNPVFSSEPILFLVIVYMGVIRYGLSYSLWVYAIRNLPLAKTTAVALSFPALTLVLSVFFGYDKFSLFNISGLVLTMAGALWLNKLMNKKEYENF
;
A
#
# COMPACT_ATOMS: atom_id res chain seq x y z
N MET A 1 -1.92 -0.11 -21.18
CA MET A 1 -2.02 -1.32 -20.32
C MET A 1 -3.44 -1.44 -19.78
N ASN A 2 -3.99 -2.64 -19.59
CA ASN A 2 -5.34 -2.79 -19.02
C ASN A 2 -5.29 -2.50 -17.48
N PRO A 3 -6.16 -1.64 -16.93
CA PRO A 3 -6.14 -1.30 -15.51
C PRO A 3 -6.32 -2.50 -14.56
N LYS A 4 -7.06 -3.54 -14.99
CA LYS A 4 -7.22 -4.77 -14.20
C LYS A 4 -5.93 -5.60 -14.16
N ILE A 5 -5.16 -5.62 -15.26
CA ILE A 5 -3.84 -6.26 -15.27
C ILE A 5 -2.89 -5.50 -14.35
N SER A 6 -2.95 -4.15 -14.39
CA SER A 6 -2.16 -3.32 -13.49
C SER A 6 -2.47 -3.62 -12.01
N LEU A 7 -3.76 -3.75 -11.66
CA LEU A 7 -4.18 -4.12 -10.32
C LEU A 7 -3.70 -5.52 -9.92
N LEU A 8 -3.75 -6.49 -10.83
CA LEU A 8 -3.27 -7.86 -10.58
C LEU A 8 -1.75 -7.87 -10.33
N LEU A 9 -0.98 -7.17 -11.15
CA LEU A 9 0.48 -7.07 -10.95
C LEU A 9 0.82 -6.36 -9.64
N PHE A 10 0.09 -5.29 -9.31
CA PHE A 10 0.23 -4.63 -8.02
C PHE A 10 -0.06 -5.58 -6.85
N TRP A 11 -1.15 -6.36 -6.93
CA TRP A 11 -1.55 -7.34 -5.93
C TRP A 11 -0.49 -8.42 -5.72
N LEU A 12 0.13 -8.92 -6.81
CA LEU A 12 1.24 -9.86 -6.74
C LEU A 12 2.42 -9.28 -5.96
N ILE A 13 2.85 -8.06 -6.30
CA ILE A 13 3.95 -7.39 -5.59
C ILE A 13 3.60 -7.19 -4.10
N LEU A 14 2.34 -6.83 -3.83
CA LEU A 14 1.88 -6.62 -2.46
C LEU A 14 1.93 -7.89 -1.62
N GLY A 15 1.61 -9.06 -2.21
CA GLY A 15 1.67 -10.35 -1.55
C GLY A 15 3.09 -10.79 -1.15
N PHE A 16 4.11 -10.41 -1.91
CA PHE A 16 5.52 -10.65 -1.56
C PHE A 16 6.04 -9.70 -0.47
N SER A 17 5.45 -8.51 -0.35
CA SER A 17 5.97 -7.44 0.51
C SER A 17 6.12 -7.82 2.00
N PRO A 18 5.19 -8.55 2.65
CA PRO A 18 5.36 -8.97 4.03
C PRO A 18 6.52 -9.96 4.24
N ILE A 19 6.75 -10.85 3.26
CA ILE A 19 7.85 -11.83 3.34
C ILE A 19 9.19 -11.10 3.28
N ILE A 20 9.36 -10.22 2.29
CA ILE A 20 10.59 -9.45 2.11
C ILE A 20 10.76 -8.42 3.25
N GLY A 21 9.66 -7.81 3.71
CA GLY A 21 9.67 -6.94 4.89
C GLY A 21 10.14 -7.68 6.14
N GLY A 22 9.70 -8.93 6.32
CA GLY A 22 10.15 -9.78 7.41
C GLY A 22 11.67 -10.04 7.41
N MET A 23 12.27 -10.17 6.21
CA MET A 23 13.72 -10.31 6.08
C MET A 23 14.50 -9.06 6.49
N SER A 24 13.86 -7.89 6.55
CA SER A 24 14.50 -6.63 6.96
C SER A 24 14.54 -6.41 8.47
N VAL A 25 13.74 -7.18 9.21
CA VAL A 25 13.65 -7.06 10.67
C VAL A 25 15.04 -7.30 11.27
N ASN A 26 15.46 -6.42 12.16
CA ASN A 26 16.78 -6.38 12.80
C ASN A 26 17.98 -6.06 11.89
N LEU A 27 17.79 -5.95 10.58
CA LEU A 27 18.88 -5.60 9.65
C LEU A 27 18.96 -4.11 9.36
N ILE A 28 17.83 -3.42 9.37
CA ILE A 28 17.75 -1.99 9.09
C ILE A 28 16.63 -1.34 9.91
N SER A 29 16.89 -0.13 10.37
CA SER A 29 15.85 0.68 11.01
C SER A 29 14.71 0.98 10.03
N PRO A 30 13.45 0.80 10.47
CA PRO A 30 12.29 0.87 9.59
C PRO A 30 12.12 2.20 8.86
N VAL A 31 12.31 3.35 9.55
CA VAL A 31 12.18 4.67 8.90
C VAL A 31 13.30 4.90 7.89
N LEU A 32 14.52 4.44 8.21
CA LEU A 32 15.65 4.47 7.27
C LEU A 32 15.35 3.63 6.02
N LEU A 33 14.75 2.44 6.16
CA LEU A 33 14.35 1.61 5.00
C LEU A 33 13.34 2.34 4.12
N VAL A 34 12.31 2.98 4.71
CA VAL A 34 11.31 3.75 3.95
C VAL A 34 11.94 4.96 3.27
N LEU A 35 12.89 5.63 3.92
CA LEU A 35 13.64 6.75 3.35
C LEU A 35 14.46 6.32 2.13
N LEU A 36 15.24 5.24 2.26
CA LEU A 36 16.03 4.69 1.14
C LEU A 36 15.12 4.22 0.01
N ALA A 37 14.04 3.51 0.31
CA ALA A 37 13.07 3.06 -0.68
C ALA A 37 12.42 4.22 -1.43
N SER A 38 12.04 5.30 -0.73
CA SER A 38 11.49 6.52 -1.36
C SER A 38 12.52 7.21 -2.25
N THR A 39 13.78 7.29 -1.81
CA THR A 39 14.86 7.91 -2.59
C THR A 39 15.15 7.12 -3.86
N ILE A 40 15.25 5.79 -3.77
CA ILE A 40 15.45 4.90 -4.93
C ILE A 40 14.22 4.96 -5.85
N GLY A 41 13.00 4.91 -5.29
CA GLY A 41 11.76 5.03 -6.06
C GLY A 41 11.69 6.35 -6.84
N PHE A 42 12.03 7.47 -6.21
CA PHE A 42 12.15 8.76 -6.90
C PHE A 42 13.18 8.71 -8.03
N SER A 43 14.37 8.13 -7.78
CA SER A 43 15.45 8.00 -8.76
C SER A 43 15.01 7.16 -9.98
N CYS A 44 14.19 6.12 -9.79
CA CYS A 44 13.62 5.34 -10.89
C CYS A 44 12.72 6.20 -11.80
N PHE A 45 11.87 7.07 -11.22
CA PHE A 45 11.03 7.98 -12.00
C PHE A 45 11.87 9.07 -12.68
N LEU A 46 12.86 9.63 -11.98
CA LEU A 46 13.80 10.59 -12.56
C LEU A 46 14.49 10.00 -13.78
N ARG A 47 15.01 8.76 -13.67
CA ARG A 47 15.63 8.04 -14.79
C ARG A 47 14.64 7.84 -15.96
N THR A 48 13.37 7.53 -15.68
CA THR A 48 12.34 7.38 -16.71
C THR A 48 12.14 8.68 -17.49
N TYR A 49 12.08 9.83 -16.80
CA TYR A 49 11.97 11.13 -17.47
C TYR A 49 13.24 11.51 -18.25
N LEU A 50 14.42 11.17 -17.73
CA LEU A 50 15.68 11.37 -18.44
C LEU A 50 15.75 10.54 -19.71
N SER A 51 15.41 9.24 -19.65
CA SER A 51 15.47 8.34 -20.81
C SER A 51 14.49 8.73 -21.93
N GLN A 52 13.40 9.42 -21.60
CA GLN A 52 12.41 9.91 -22.55
C GLN A 52 12.69 11.35 -23.05
N ASN A 53 13.80 11.96 -22.65
CA ASN A 53 14.12 13.36 -22.91
C ASN A 53 13.02 14.35 -22.43
N LYS A 54 12.33 14.01 -21.34
CA LYS A 54 11.23 14.78 -20.76
C LYS A 54 11.54 15.33 -19.36
N ILE A 55 12.82 15.48 -19.02
CA ILE A 55 13.24 15.90 -17.67
C ILE A 55 12.56 17.20 -17.21
N GLY A 56 12.30 18.14 -18.14
CA GLY A 56 11.60 19.39 -17.82
C GLY A 56 10.19 19.17 -17.28
N GLN A 57 9.52 18.05 -17.61
CA GLN A 57 8.16 17.77 -17.15
C GLN A 57 8.12 17.36 -15.67
N ILE A 58 9.21 16.82 -15.12
CA ILE A 58 9.26 16.45 -13.69
C ILE A 58 9.14 17.69 -12.79
N PHE A 59 9.58 18.86 -13.26
CA PHE A 59 9.45 20.10 -12.50
C PHE A 59 7.99 20.54 -12.31
N ALA A 60 7.03 19.98 -13.06
CA ALA A 60 5.61 20.22 -12.83
C ALA A 60 5.13 19.72 -11.45
N MET A 61 5.92 18.89 -10.74
CA MET A 61 5.62 18.55 -9.34
C MET A 61 5.74 19.77 -8.40
N PHE A 62 6.47 20.84 -8.79
CA PHE A 62 6.58 22.10 -8.05
C PHE A 62 5.54 23.15 -8.44
N ASP A 63 4.57 22.81 -9.31
CA ASP A 63 3.48 23.71 -9.66
C ASP A 63 2.72 24.14 -8.39
N LYS A 64 2.69 25.44 -8.10
CA LYS A 64 2.04 26.03 -6.94
C LYS A 64 0.57 25.59 -6.79
N LYS A 65 -0.09 25.27 -7.90
CA LYS A 65 -1.48 24.81 -7.92
C LYS A 65 -1.65 23.41 -7.30
N TYR A 66 -0.64 22.55 -7.39
CA TYR A 66 -0.73 21.14 -6.98
C TYR A 66 0.26 20.75 -5.87
N ILE A 67 1.22 21.60 -5.54
CA ILE A 67 2.29 21.29 -4.56
C ILE A 67 1.74 20.82 -3.21
N VAL A 68 0.72 21.48 -2.68
CA VAL A 68 0.08 21.07 -1.42
C VAL A 68 -0.59 19.71 -1.56
N LYS A 69 -1.23 19.42 -2.72
CA LYS A 69 -1.83 18.11 -2.97
C LYS A 69 -0.77 17.03 -3.06
N TYR A 70 0.34 17.27 -3.76
CA TYR A 70 1.45 16.32 -3.83
C TYR A 70 2.08 16.07 -2.45
N PHE A 71 2.26 17.12 -1.66
CA PHE A 71 2.75 16.99 -0.29
C PHE A 71 1.81 16.13 0.57
N LEU A 72 0.51 16.37 0.50
CA LEU A 72 -0.49 15.56 1.23
C LEU A 72 -0.55 14.11 0.71
N ILE A 73 -0.57 13.90 -0.60
CA ILE A 73 -0.52 12.57 -1.22
C ILE A 73 0.68 11.78 -0.74
N SER A 74 1.84 12.42 -0.70
CA SER A 74 3.10 11.84 -0.27
C SER A 74 3.05 11.44 1.20
N ASN A 75 2.72 12.36 2.07
CA ASN A 75 2.84 12.14 3.51
C ASN A 75 1.70 11.30 4.08
N LEU A 76 0.46 11.47 3.58
CA LEU A 76 -0.67 10.61 3.96
C LEU A 76 -0.61 9.22 3.32
N GLY A 77 0.03 9.08 2.16
CA GLY A 77 0.10 7.80 1.45
C GLY A 77 1.42 7.04 1.65
N ASN A 78 2.40 7.64 2.32
CA ASN A 78 3.72 7.04 2.50
C ASN A 78 4.28 7.34 3.90
N ALA A 79 4.85 8.53 4.16
CA ALA A 79 5.68 8.77 5.33
C ALA A 79 4.93 8.54 6.66
N LEU A 80 3.82 9.23 6.89
CA LEU A 80 3.14 9.22 8.18
C LEU A 80 2.52 7.86 8.55
N PRO A 81 1.72 7.20 7.70
CA PRO A 81 1.09 5.95 8.09
C PRO A 81 2.10 4.82 8.28
N PHE A 82 3.14 4.72 7.45
CA PHE A 82 4.17 3.71 7.65
C PHE A 82 4.94 3.93 8.94
N CYS A 83 5.35 5.17 9.23
CA CYS A 83 6.02 5.46 10.51
C CYS A 83 5.11 5.21 11.72
N ALA A 84 3.83 5.57 11.64
CA ALA A 84 2.86 5.29 12.70
C ALA A 84 2.71 3.78 12.94
N MET A 85 2.61 2.98 11.87
CA MET A 85 2.53 1.52 11.96
C MET A 85 3.77 0.91 12.59
N LEU A 86 4.96 1.38 12.20
CA LEU A 86 6.23 0.91 12.76
C LEU A 86 6.39 1.30 14.23
N TYR A 87 5.95 2.52 14.58
CA TYR A 87 5.95 2.97 15.96
C TYR A 87 4.98 2.15 16.82
N ALA A 88 3.83 1.80 16.27
CA ALA A 88 2.85 0.95 16.95
C ALA A 88 3.39 -0.43 17.32
N LEU A 89 4.38 -0.97 16.58
CA LEU A 89 5.05 -2.24 16.91
C LEU A 89 5.69 -2.27 18.31
N LYS A 90 5.94 -1.11 18.92
CA LYS A 90 6.39 -1.04 20.33
C LYS A 90 5.34 -1.52 21.32
N TRP A 91 4.05 -1.53 20.93
CA TRP A 91 2.92 -1.86 21.80
C TRP A 91 1.94 -2.87 21.19
N THR A 92 2.17 -3.35 19.98
CA THR A 92 1.33 -4.37 19.36
C THR A 92 2.17 -5.35 18.53
N THR A 93 1.54 -6.39 18.00
CA THR A 93 2.22 -7.43 17.22
C THR A 93 2.08 -7.19 15.72
N PRO A 94 3.01 -7.72 14.90
CA PRO A 94 2.85 -7.69 13.44
C PRO A 94 1.53 -8.33 12.96
N ALA A 95 1.05 -9.37 13.65
CA ALA A 95 -0.22 -10.03 13.35
C ALA A 95 -1.40 -9.08 13.57
N ASN A 96 -1.45 -8.37 14.71
CA ASN A 96 -2.47 -7.36 14.97
C ASN A 96 -2.44 -6.25 13.92
N ILE A 97 -1.26 -5.75 13.55
CA ILE A 97 -1.13 -4.73 12.50
C ILE A 97 -1.74 -5.23 11.19
N ALA A 98 -1.44 -6.46 10.78
CA ALA A 98 -1.95 -7.02 9.53
C ALA A 98 -3.48 -7.14 9.51
N ILE A 99 -4.10 -7.51 10.63
CA ILE A 99 -5.56 -7.56 10.77
C ILE A 99 -6.17 -6.17 10.80
N LEU A 100 -5.63 -5.28 11.64
CA LEU A 100 -6.14 -3.93 11.80
C LEU A 100 -5.98 -3.09 10.54
N ASN A 101 -4.99 -3.40 9.71
CA ASN A 101 -4.84 -2.80 8.40
C ASN A 101 -6.05 -3.08 7.48
N GLN A 102 -6.81 -4.16 7.70
CA GLN A 102 -8.04 -4.45 6.97
C GLN A 102 -9.15 -3.40 7.22
N VAL A 103 -9.05 -2.63 8.31
CA VAL A 103 -9.96 -1.50 8.58
C VAL A 103 -9.86 -0.43 7.48
N GLU A 104 -8.76 -0.37 6.73
CA GLU A 104 -8.63 0.45 5.52
C GLU A 104 -9.77 0.22 4.53
N MET A 105 -10.32 -1.00 4.47
CA MET A 105 -11.48 -1.31 3.63
C MET A 105 -12.72 -0.50 4.03
N ILE A 106 -12.96 -0.36 5.34
CA ILE A 106 -14.09 0.42 5.86
C ILE A 106 -13.92 1.89 5.48
N TYR A 107 -12.73 2.45 5.70
CA TYR A 107 -12.42 3.82 5.26
C TYR A 107 -12.55 3.99 3.75
N SER A 108 -12.14 2.98 2.96
CA SER A 108 -12.29 3.02 1.52
C SER A 108 -13.76 3.12 1.08
N LEU A 109 -14.64 2.27 1.63
CA LEU A 109 -16.07 2.32 1.33
C LEU A 109 -16.68 3.68 1.72
N LEU A 110 -16.41 4.15 2.95
CA LEU A 110 -16.94 5.41 3.45
C LEU A 110 -16.44 6.61 2.64
N PHE A 111 -15.14 6.72 2.44
CA PHE A 111 -14.54 7.87 1.76
C PHE A 111 -14.87 7.90 0.27
N CYS A 112 -14.95 6.76 -0.39
CA CYS A 112 -15.36 6.71 -1.79
C CYS A 112 -16.82 7.10 -1.96
N ALA A 113 -17.72 6.67 -1.07
CA ALA A 113 -19.11 7.10 -1.09
C ALA A 113 -19.24 8.63 -0.87
N ILE A 114 -18.54 9.18 0.13
CA ILE A 114 -18.66 10.59 0.53
C ILE A 114 -17.92 11.51 -0.47
N PHE A 115 -16.66 11.25 -0.76
CA PHE A 115 -15.79 12.17 -1.49
C PHE A 115 -15.77 11.97 -2.99
N LEU A 116 -15.99 10.73 -3.47
CA LEU A 116 -16.01 10.40 -4.90
C LEU A 116 -17.42 10.14 -5.42
N LYS A 117 -18.42 10.08 -4.53
CA LYS A 117 -19.82 9.75 -4.86
C LYS A 117 -19.95 8.41 -5.58
N GLU A 118 -19.04 7.47 -5.31
CA GLU A 118 -19.12 6.10 -5.84
C GLU A 118 -20.36 5.41 -5.26
N LYS A 119 -21.15 4.77 -6.12
CA LYS A 119 -22.33 4.00 -5.70
C LYS A 119 -21.88 2.69 -5.08
N ILE A 120 -21.97 2.57 -3.77
CA ILE A 120 -21.65 1.35 -3.03
C ILE A 120 -22.87 0.44 -3.00
N THR A 121 -22.76 -0.73 -3.59
CA THR A 121 -23.85 -1.73 -3.62
C THR A 121 -23.74 -2.68 -2.43
N LEU A 122 -24.89 -3.25 -2.01
CA LEU A 122 -24.90 -4.26 -0.94
C LEU A 122 -24.01 -5.47 -1.29
N LYS A 123 -23.99 -5.91 -2.56
CA LYS A 123 -23.11 -6.99 -3.04
C LYS A 123 -21.64 -6.65 -2.82
N GLN A 124 -21.24 -5.41 -3.04
CA GLN A 124 -19.88 -4.92 -2.82
C GLN A 124 -19.54 -4.92 -1.32
N ILE A 125 -20.47 -4.50 -0.47
CA ILE A 125 -20.28 -4.53 1.00
C ILE A 125 -20.07 -5.97 1.46
N ILE A 126 -20.93 -6.90 1.07
CA ILE A 126 -20.82 -8.31 1.47
C ILE A 126 -19.50 -8.92 0.98
N ALA A 127 -19.11 -8.69 -0.26
CA ALA A 127 -17.85 -9.20 -0.80
C ALA A 127 -16.62 -8.61 -0.07
N SER A 128 -16.69 -7.33 0.34
CA SER A 128 -15.65 -6.69 1.16
C SER A 128 -15.56 -7.31 2.56
N PHE A 129 -16.71 -7.59 3.19
CA PHE A 129 -16.72 -8.28 4.48
C PHE A 129 -16.17 -9.70 4.41
N LEU A 130 -16.41 -10.43 3.31
CA LEU A 130 -15.79 -11.75 3.10
C LEU A 130 -14.25 -11.65 3.07
N ILE A 131 -13.69 -10.61 2.43
CA ILE A 131 -12.25 -10.37 2.40
C ILE A 131 -11.72 -10.09 3.81
N ILE A 132 -12.40 -9.19 4.56
CA ILE A 132 -12.00 -8.86 5.93
C ILE A 132 -12.05 -10.10 6.83
N ALA A 133 -13.15 -10.85 6.80
CA ALA A 133 -13.33 -12.04 7.59
C ALA A 133 -12.28 -13.12 7.26
N GLY A 134 -12.05 -13.36 5.96
CA GLY A 134 -11.04 -14.31 5.51
C GLY A 134 -9.63 -13.90 5.91
N ALA A 135 -9.26 -12.62 5.73
CA ALA A 135 -7.97 -12.10 6.16
C ALA A 135 -7.79 -12.16 7.68
N THR A 136 -8.85 -11.92 8.46
CA THR A 136 -8.85 -12.05 9.92
C THR A 136 -8.60 -13.50 10.33
N ILE A 137 -9.27 -14.47 9.71
CA ILE A 137 -9.07 -15.90 9.97
C ILE A 137 -7.63 -16.32 9.67
N LEU A 138 -7.04 -15.88 8.54
CA LEU A 138 -5.64 -16.15 8.18
C LEU A 138 -4.65 -15.70 9.25
N MET A 139 -4.96 -14.60 9.96
CA MET A 139 -4.09 -14.03 10.97
C MET A 139 -4.39 -14.55 12.38
N PHE A 140 -5.59 -15.10 12.60
CA PHE A 140 -6.04 -15.55 13.94
C PHE A 140 -5.16 -16.65 14.51
N GLU A 141 -4.66 -17.54 13.67
CA GLU A 141 -3.78 -18.65 14.06
C GLU A 141 -2.43 -18.17 14.62
N LYS A 142 -2.00 -16.95 14.26
CA LYS A 142 -0.75 -16.33 14.76
C LYS A 142 -0.90 -15.68 16.15
N GLY A 143 -2.08 -15.81 16.77
CA GLY A 143 -2.39 -15.30 18.10
C GLY A 143 -2.77 -13.82 18.12
N LEU A 144 -4.03 -13.55 18.47
CA LEU A 144 -4.53 -12.20 18.70
C LEU A 144 -4.46 -11.88 20.18
N THR A 145 -3.56 -11.02 20.55
CA THR A 145 -3.54 -10.41 21.89
C THR A 145 -3.91 -8.93 21.77
N PRO A 146 -4.98 -8.45 22.44
CA PRO A 146 -5.34 -7.03 22.37
C PRO A 146 -4.25 -6.15 23.00
N HIS A 147 -3.76 -5.20 22.23
CA HIS A 147 -2.76 -4.21 22.66
C HIS A 147 -3.30 -2.80 22.39
N LEU A 148 -4.21 -2.33 23.24
CA LEU A 148 -5.04 -1.16 23.01
C LEU A 148 -4.28 0.08 22.46
N LYS A 149 -3.10 0.40 23.00
CA LYS A 149 -2.30 1.56 22.55
C LYS A 149 -1.83 1.40 21.10
N GLY A 150 -1.16 0.29 20.80
CA GLY A 150 -0.65 0.03 19.44
C GLY A 150 -1.78 -0.16 18.42
N ASP A 151 -2.82 -0.89 18.83
CA ASP A 151 -3.96 -1.19 17.97
C ASP A 151 -4.73 0.08 17.57
N LEU A 152 -4.96 1.02 18.49
CA LEU A 152 -5.58 2.30 18.20
C LEU A 152 -4.74 3.15 17.23
N ILE A 153 -3.40 3.16 17.39
CA ILE A 153 -2.54 3.88 16.43
C ILE A 153 -2.79 3.38 15.01
N ILE A 154 -2.87 2.05 14.80
CA ILE A 154 -3.11 1.47 13.48
C ILE A 154 -4.48 1.88 12.94
N VAL A 155 -5.55 1.66 13.72
CA VAL A 155 -6.91 2.02 13.31
C VAL A 155 -6.99 3.51 12.90
N PHE A 156 -6.35 4.39 13.69
CA PHE A 156 -6.35 5.82 13.41
C PHE A 156 -5.36 6.28 12.35
N CYS A 157 -4.42 5.46 11.88
CA CYS A 157 -3.51 5.87 10.82
C CYS A 157 -3.90 5.35 9.43
N VAL A 158 -4.58 4.20 9.31
CA VAL A 158 -4.86 3.58 8.00
C VAL A 158 -5.80 4.40 7.11
N TRP A 159 -6.65 5.30 7.67
CA TRP A 159 -7.46 6.21 6.87
C TRP A 159 -6.61 7.16 5.99
N MET A 160 -5.36 7.44 6.41
CA MET A 160 -4.44 8.30 5.68
C MET A 160 -4.16 7.77 4.28
N PHE A 161 -4.03 6.43 4.12
CA PHE A 161 -3.88 5.82 2.81
C PHE A 161 -5.05 6.16 1.90
N GLN A 162 -6.28 6.01 2.40
CA GLN A 162 -7.48 6.30 1.60
C GLN A 162 -7.62 7.80 1.28
N ALA A 163 -7.27 8.68 2.20
CA ALA A 163 -7.22 10.12 1.93
C ALA A 163 -6.23 10.44 0.80
N SER A 164 -5.04 9.83 0.81
CA SER A 164 -4.06 9.95 -0.27
C SER A 164 -4.61 9.44 -1.60
N HIS A 165 -5.25 8.27 -1.61
CA HIS A 165 -5.82 7.67 -2.82
C HIS A 165 -6.93 8.55 -3.44
N ILE A 166 -7.78 9.15 -2.61
CA ILE A 166 -8.80 10.10 -3.07
C ILE A 166 -8.17 11.36 -3.67
N LEU A 167 -7.13 11.91 -3.03
CA LEU A 167 -6.42 13.06 -3.56
C LEU A 167 -5.80 12.75 -4.92
N ILE A 168 -5.19 11.57 -5.09
CA ILE A 168 -4.67 11.09 -6.38
C ILE A 168 -5.79 11.04 -7.43
N LYS A 169 -6.93 10.44 -7.07
CA LYS A 169 -8.06 10.28 -7.99
C LYS A 169 -8.67 11.63 -8.41
N LYS A 170 -8.62 12.64 -7.53
CA LYS A 170 -9.09 14.01 -7.79
C LYS A 170 -8.09 14.89 -8.55
N LEU A 171 -6.88 14.40 -8.85
CA LEU A 171 -5.97 15.14 -9.72
C LEU A 171 -6.47 15.11 -11.17
N PRO A 172 -6.26 16.20 -11.94
CA PRO A 172 -6.63 16.26 -13.36
C PRO A 172 -6.03 15.11 -14.16
N ARG A 173 -6.80 14.54 -15.10
CA ARG A 173 -6.36 13.43 -15.96
C ARG A 173 -5.11 13.77 -16.81
N LYS A 174 -4.91 15.04 -17.14
CA LYS A 174 -3.72 15.51 -17.88
C LYS A 174 -2.40 15.38 -17.12
N ILE A 175 -2.44 15.21 -15.81
CA ILE A 175 -1.25 14.99 -15.00
C ILE A 175 -0.80 13.54 -15.20
N ASP A 176 0.46 13.36 -15.58
CA ASP A 176 1.07 12.05 -15.78
C ASP A 176 1.11 11.24 -14.47
N ASP A 177 0.78 9.95 -14.56
CA ASP A 177 0.80 9.03 -13.41
C ASP A 177 2.22 8.89 -12.82
N ASN A 178 3.24 8.88 -13.67
CA ASN A 178 4.63 8.83 -13.21
C ASN A 178 5.04 10.09 -12.45
N LEU A 179 4.48 11.25 -12.82
CA LEU A 179 4.71 12.51 -12.09
C LEU A 179 4.12 12.43 -10.68
N ILE A 180 2.92 11.85 -10.54
CA ILE A 180 2.29 11.65 -9.22
C ILE A 180 3.15 10.72 -8.36
N CYS A 181 3.67 9.64 -8.95
CA CYS A 181 4.54 8.69 -8.27
C CYS A 181 5.89 9.31 -7.87
N ALA A 182 6.50 10.10 -8.77
CA ALA A 182 7.72 10.85 -8.49
C ALA A 182 7.51 11.83 -7.33
N ALA A 183 6.43 12.63 -7.38
CA ALA A 183 6.06 13.57 -6.32
C ALA A 183 5.78 12.85 -4.99
N LYS A 184 5.08 11.71 -5.04
CA LYS A 184 4.79 10.90 -3.84
C LYS A 184 6.07 10.43 -3.13
N ASN A 185 7.07 10.01 -3.88
CA ASN A 185 8.36 9.63 -3.31
C ASN A 185 9.16 10.86 -2.84
N PHE A 186 9.24 11.91 -3.65
CA PHE A 186 10.03 13.10 -3.37
C PHE A 186 9.59 13.83 -2.11
N TYR A 187 8.30 14.16 -2.00
CA TYR A 187 7.76 14.93 -0.88
C TYR A 187 7.68 14.15 0.44
N SER A 188 7.87 12.82 0.43
CA SER A 188 8.02 12.05 1.67
C SER A 188 9.43 12.15 2.26
N ILE A 189 10.46 12.35 1.43
CA ILE A 189 11.87 12.36 1.86
C ILE A 189 12.14 13.36 3.00
N PRO A 190 11.79 14.65 2.90
CA PRO A 190 12.06 15.61 3.98
C PRO A 190 11.38 15.21 5.29
N VAL A 191 10.15 14.72 5.22
CA VAL A 191 9.40 14.30 6.42
C VAL A 191 10.03 13.04 7.02
N LEU A 192 10.45 12.08 6.19
CA LEU A 192 11.12 10.87 6.66
C LEU A 192 12.48 11.17 7.30
N ILE A 193 13.23 12.15 6.81
CA ILE A 193 14.47 12.61 7.44
C ILE A 193 14.19 13.16 8.84
N ILE A 194 13.14 13.99 8.98
CA ILE A 194 12.74 14.53 10.28
C ILE A 194 12.30 13.39 11.22
N LEU A 195 11.47 12.46 10.73
CA LEU A 195 10.99 11.33 11.53
C LEU A 195 12.14 10.40 11.92
N MET A 196 13.13 10.16 11.03
CA MET A 196 14.32 9.37 11.33
C MET A 196 15.12 10.04 12.47
N TYR A 197 15.34 11.34 12.39
CA TYR A 197 16.05 12.08 13.43
C TYR A 197 15.35 12.02 14.79
N LEU A 198 14.00 12.08 14.80
CA LEU A 198 13.21 12.08 16.03
C LEU A 198 13.03 10.69 16.66
N PHE A 199 12.87 9.65 15.84
CA PHE A 199 12.49 8.30 16.31
C PHE A 199 13.61 7.26 16.19
N GLU A 200 14.60 7.50 15.31
CA GLU A 200 15.72 6.60 15.05
C GLU A 200 17.05 7.38 15.04
N PRO A 201 17.44 8.02 16.16
CA PRO A 201 18.67 8.85 16.20
C PRO A 201 19.95 8.05 15.95
N ASN A 202 19.93 6.74 16.21
CA ASN A 202 21.01 5.79 15.91
C ASN A 202 20.46 4.67 15.02
N PRO A 203 20.29 4.92 13.71
CA PRO A 203 19.66 3.93 12.84
C PRO A 203 20.55 2.70 12.66
N VAL A 204 19.93 1.52 12.74
CA VAL A 204 20.62 0.25 12.45
C VAL A 204 20.74 0.09 10.93
N PHE A 205 21.92 -0.32 10.48
CA PHE A 205 22.19 -0.69 9.09
C PHE A 205 23.20 -1.83 9.07
N SER A 206 22.72 -3.04 8.77
CA SER A 206 23.55 -4.24 8.72
C SER A 206 24.37 -4.30 7.43
N SER A 207 25.50 -4.99 7.47
CA SER A 207 26.30 -5.31 6.28
C SER A 207 25.90 -6.63 5.61
N GLU A 208 24.83 -7.28 6.07
CA GLU A 208 24.36 -8.55 5.51
C GLU A 208 23.94 -8.40 4.03
N PRO A 209 24.43 -9.26 3.12
CA PRO A 209 24.13 -9.15 1.68
C PRO A 209 22.64 -9.17 1.35
N ILE A 210 21.84 -9.87 2.16
CA ILE A 210 20.39 -9.94 1.97
C ILE A 210 19.74 -8.55 2.08
N LEU A 211 20.30 -7.64 2.89
CA LEU A 211 19.79 -6.29 3.04
C LEU A 211 19.81 -5.51 1.71
N PHE A 212 20.85 -5.73 0.89
CA PHE A 212 20.92 -5.10 -0.43
C PHE A 212 19.74 -5.52 -1.31
N LEU A 213 19.39 -6.82 -1.33
CA LEU A 213 18.25 -7.33 -2.09
C LEU A 213 16.93 -6.74 -1.57
N VAL A 214 16.78 -6.64 -0.25
CA VAL A 214 15.60 -6.01 0.38
C VAL A 214 15.48 -4.54 -0.04
N ILE A 215 16.56 -3.77 0.02
CA ILE A 215 16.57 -2.35 -0.36
C ILE A 215 16.22 -2.18 -1.86
N VAL A 216 16.80 -3.00 -2.73
CA VAL A 216 16.51 -2.97 -4.17
C VAL A 216 15.04 -3.32 -4.43
N TYR A 217 14.53 -4.39 -3.81
CA TYR A 217 13.11 -4.74 -3.94
C TYR A 217 12.21 -3.61 -3.46
N MET A 218 12.46 -3.08 -2.26
CA MET A 218 11.64 -2.00 -1.70
C MET A 218 11.72 -0.73 -2.57
N GLY A 219 12.89 -0.31 -2.99
CA GLY A 219 13.06 0.92 -3.78
C GLY A 219 12.55 0.78 -5.22
N VAL A 220 13.00 -0.24 -5.95
CA VAL A 220 12.69 -0.38 -7.39
C VAL A 220 11.31 -1.00 -7.62
N ILE A 221 11.02 -2.12 -6.96
CA ILE A 221 9.78 -2.87 -7.21
C ILE A 221 8.62 -2.26 -6.43
N ARG A 222 8.77 -2.06 -5.10
CA ARG A 222 7.66 -1.63 -4.23
C ARG A 222 7.36 -0.13 -4.36
N TYR A 223 8.36 0.74 -4.40
CA TYR A 223 8.21 2.20 -4.45
C TYR A 223 8.30 2.77 -5.88
N GLY A 224 8.98 2.07 -6.78
CA GLY A 224 8.99 2.37 -8.20
C GLY A 224 7.80 1.76 -8.94
N LEU A 225 7.95 0.51 -9.39
CA LEU A 225 6.99 -0.18 -10.26
C LEU A 225 5.58 -0.28 -9.64
N SER A 226 5.50 -0.73 -8.37
CA SER A 226 4.21 -0.94 -7.70
C SER A 226 3.41 0.36 -7.56
N TYR A 227 4.06 1.50 -7.30
CA TYR A 227 3.36 2.79 -7.25
C TYR A 227 2.78 3.19 -8.61
N SER A 228 3.51 2.99 -9.71
CA SER A 228 2.97 3.24 -11.05
C SER A 228 1.75 2.38 -11.35
N LEU A 229 1.83 1.08 -11.05
CA LEU A 229 0.74 0.14 -11.24
C LEU A 229 -0.50 0.53 -10.43
N TRP A 230 -0.29 0.92 -9.18
CA TRP A 230 -1.36 1.32 -8.27
C TRP A 230 -2.02 2.64 -8.68
N VAL A 231 -1.24 3.69 -8.93
CA VAL A 231 -1.75 5.00 -9.35
C VAL A 231 -2.55 4.86 -10.65
N TYR A 232 -2.02 4.10 -11.62
CA TYR A 232 -2.74 3.82 -12.87
C TYR A 232 -4.05 3.07 -12.61
N ALA A 233 -4.04 2.04 -11.74
CA ALA A 233 -5.24 1.27 -11.41
C ALA A 233 -6.32 2.14 -10.76
N ILE A 234 -5.99 2.87 -9.69
CA ILE A 234 -6.97 3.68 -8.94
C ILE A 234 -7.50 4.87 -9.76
N ARG A 235 -6.73 5.41 -10.70
CA ARG A 235 -7.20 6.48 -11.58
C ARG A 235 -8.14 5.98 -12.68
N ASN A 236 -8.12 4.69 -13.00
CA ASN A 236 -8.91 4.10 -14.08
C ASN A 236 -10.00 3.12 -13.61
N LEU A 237 -10.05 2.77 -12.31
CA LEU A 237 -11.03 1.86 -11.72
C LEU A 237 -11.77 2.54 -10.56
N PRO A 238 -12.97 2.06 -10.17
CA PRO A 238 -13.63 2.49 -8.95
C PRO A 238 -12.75 2.21 -7.72
N LEU A 239 -12.44 3.24 -6.94
CA LEU A 239 -11.43 3.15 -5.88
C LEU A 239 -11.80 2.13 -4.81
N ALA A 240 -13.06 2.14 -4.32
CA ALA A 240 -13.51 1.22 -3.27
C ALA A 240 -13.32 -0.25 -3.66
N LYS A 241 -13.68 -0.63 -4.90
CA LYS A 241 -13.51 -2.00 -5.40
C LYS A 241 -12.04 -2.35 -5.61
N THR A 242 -11.25 -1.40 -6.11
CA THR A 242 -9.82 -1.57 -6.36
C THR A 242 -9.05 -1.79 -5.06
N THR A 243 -9.36 -1.00 -4.03
CA THR A 243 -8.79 -1.16 -2.68
C THR A 243 -9.16 -2.51 -2.08
N ALA A 244 -10.42 -2.92 -2.20
CA ALA A 244 -10.88 -4.19 -1.65
C ALA A 244 -10.14 -5.38 -2.29
N VAL A 245 -9.96 -5.38 -3.62
CA VAL A 245 -9.17 -6.42 -4.30
C VAL A 245 -7.71 -6.37 -3.86
N ALA A 246 -7.12 -5.19 -3.72
CA ALA A 246 -5.74 -5.05 -3.25
C ALA A 246 -5.57 -5.62 -1.84
N LEU A 247 -6.49 -5.33 -0.92
CA LEU A 247 -6.46 -5.79 0.48
C LEU A 247 -6.69 -7.30 0.64
N SER A 248 -6.98 -8.06 -0.42
CA SER A 248 -6.97 -9.52 -0.38
C SER A 248 -5.56 -10.13 -0.46
N PHE A 249 -4.50 -9.33 -0.52
CA PHE A 249 -3.10 -9.79 -0.60
C PHE A 249 -2.67 -10.77 0.52
N PRO A 250 -3.22 -10.78 1.75
CA PRO A 250 -2.81 -11.76 2.77
C PRO A 250 -3.02 -13.20 2.35
N ALA A 251 -4.03 -13.46 1.49
CA ALA A 251 -4.24 -14.78 0.91
C ALA A 251 -3.05 -15.22 0.03
N LEU A 252 -2.53 -14.32 -0.80
CA LEU A 252 -1.34 -14.58 -1.60
C LEU A 252 -0.11 -14.72 -0.72
N THR A 253 0.04 -13.88 0.30
CA THR A 253 1.16 -13.96 1.24
C THR A 253 1.22 -15.32 1.92
N LEU A 254 0.07 -15.88 2.35
CA LEU A 254 0.01 -17.22 2.91
C LEU A 254 0.51 -18.28 1.92
N VAL A 255 -0.02 -18.28 0.70
CA VAL A 255 0.38 -19.25 -0.33
C VAL A 255 1.89 -19.19 -0.57
N LEU A 256 2.45 -17.99 -0.67
CA LEU A 256 3.89 -17.78 -0.83
C LEU A 256 4.67 -18.23 0.41
N SER A 257 4.19 -17.92 1.63
CA SER A 257 4.83 -18.35 2.88
C SER A 257 4.92 -19.86 2.99
N VAL A 258 3.87 -20.58 2.58
CA VAL A 258 3.89 -22.05 2.55
C VAL A 258 4.84 -22.57 1.47
N PHE A 259 4.83 -21.96 0.27
CA PHE A 259 5.72 -22.34 -0.81
C PHE A 259 7.20 -22.20 -0.44
N PHE A 260 7.55 -21.13 0.29
CA PHE A 260 8.91 -20.89 0.78
C PHE A 260 9.24 -21.62 2.10
N GLY A 261 8.31 -22.41 2.66
CA GLY A 261 8.53 -23.20 3.87
C GLY A 261 8.47 -22.37 5.18
N TYR A 262 7.98 -21.14 5.14
CA TYR A 262 7.81 -20.31 6.34
C TYR A 262 6.54 -20.64 7.13
N ASP A 263 5.54 -21.23 6.48
CA ASP A 263 4.24 -21.59 7.06
C ASP A 263 3.79 -22.97 6.60
N LYS A 264 2.72 -23.51 7.24
CA LYS A 264 2.07 -24.77 6.84
C LYS A 264 0.59 -24.50 6.60
N PHE A 265 -0.02 -25.27 5.70
CA PHE A 265 -1.47 -25.24 5.55
C PHE A 265 -2.13 -25.90 6.76
N SER A 266 -3.01 -25.15 7.42
CA SER A 266 -3.97 -25.64 8.41
C SER A 266 -5.38 -25.51 7.87
N LEU A 267 -6.36 -26.15 8.51
CA LEU A 267 -7.78 -25.96 8.16
C LEU A 267 -8.22 -24.49 8.31
N PHE A 268 -7.69 -23.80 9.31
CA PHE A 268 -7.92 -22.37 9.51
C PHE A 268 -7.39 -21.54 8.33
N ASN A 269 -6.15 -21.77 7.96
CA ASN A 269 -5.52 -21.05 6.85
C ASN A 269 -6.24 -21.28 5.52
N ILE A 270 -6.66 -22.53 5.26
CA ILE A 270 -7.42 -22.86 4.04
C ILE A 270 -8.78 -22.17 4.02
N SER A 271 -9.51 -22.15 5.16
CA SER A 271 -10.81 -21.48 5.23
C SER A 271 -10.70 -19.97 5.01
N GLY A 272 -9.72 -19.33 5.64
CA GLY A 272 -9.43 -17.90 5.46
C GLY A 272 -9.02 -17.57 4.03
N LEU A 273 -8.19 -18.43 3.40
CA LEU A 273 -7.78 -18.31 2.00
C LEU A 273 -9.01 -18.34 1.06
N VAL A 274 -9.87 -19.34 1.22
CA VAL A 274 -11.08 -19.52 0.39
C VAL A 274 -12.00 -18.30 0.51
N LEU A 275 -12.28 -17.82 1.73
CA LEU A 275 -13.14 -16.65 1.95
C LEU A 275 -12.55 -15.38 1.33
N THR A 276 -11.26 -15.12 1.55
CA THR A 276 -10.59 -13.94 1.01
C THR A 276 -10.60 -13.94 -0.52
N MET A 277 -10.26 -15.08 -1.13
CA MET A 277 -10.23 -15.22 -2.60
C MET A 277 -11.64 -15.17 -3.20
N ALA A 278 -12.63 -15.78 -2.58
CA ALA A 278 -14.03 -15.70 -3.03
C ALA A 278 -14.54 -14.25 -3.04
N GLY A 279 -14.27 -13.49 -1.97
CA GLY A 279 -14.61 -12.06 -1.89
C GLY A 279 -13.90 -11.23 -2.97
N ALA A 280 -12.59 -11.44 -3.17
CA ALA A 280 -11.80 -10.72 -4.16
C ALA A 280 -12.25 -11.01 -5.60
N LEU A 281 -12.52 -12.29 -5.93
CA LEU A 281 -13.02 -12.71 -7.25
C LEU A 281 -14.41 -12.15 -7.50
N TRP A 282 -15.28 -12.15 -6.47
CA TRP A 282 -16.62 -11.56 -6.59
C TRP A 282 -16.54 -10.06 -6.85
N LEU A 283 -15.74 -9.31 -6.10
CA LEU A 283 -15.53 -7.88 -6.36
C LEU A 283 -14.95 -7.61 -7.75
N ASN A 284 -13.99 -8.42 -8.20
CA ASN A 284 -13.43 -8.27 -9.54
C ASN A 284 -14.48 -8.46 -10.64
N LYS A 285 -15.43 -9.40 -10.47
CA LYS A 285 -16.57 -9.55 -11.38
C LYS A 285 -17.52 -8.35 -11.36
N LEU A 286 -17.69 -7.70 -10.20
CA LEU A 286 -18.52 -6.49 -10.07
C LEU A 286 -17.88 -5.24 -10.69
N MET A 287 -16.61 -5.28 -11.08
CA MET A 287 -15.93 -4.23 -11.84
C MET A 287 -16.24 -4.36 -13.34
N ASN A 288 -17.44 -3.92 -13.78
CA ASN A 288 -17.87 -3.99 -15.18
C ASN A 288 -17.30 -2.85 -16.03
N LYS A 289 -17.17 -3.10 -17.36
CA LYS A 289 -16.60 -2.19 -18.38
C LYS A 289 -17.31 -0.82 -18.47
N LYS A 290 -18.62 -0.76 -18.21
CA LYS A 290 -19.44 0.48 -18.25
C LYS A 290 -19.14 1.48 -17.11
N GLU A 291 -18.50 1.05 -16.02
CA GLU A 291 -18.13 1.96 -14.93
C GLU A 291 -16.83 2.73 -15.21
N TYR A 292 -16.07 2.34 -16.27
CA TYR A 292 -14.81 2.99 -16.64
C TYR A 292 -14.99 4.23 -17.51
N GLU A 293 -16.11 4.33 -18.24
CA GLU A 293 -16.37 5.39 -19.21
C GLU A 293 -16.89 6.69 -18.56
N ASN A 294 -17.28 6.64 -17.29
CA ASN A 294 -17.87 7.77 -16.56
C ASN A 294 -16.90 8.44 -15.55
N PHE A 295 -15.62 8.11 -15.59
CA PHE A 295 -14.56 8.69 -14.78
C PHE A 295 -13.43 9.21 -15.67
#